data_fbeb42b6521a0929181feb49cb5fa3b8
#
_entry.id   fbeb42b6521a0929181feb49cb5fa3b8
#
_cell.length_a   1.000
_cell.length_b   1.000
_cell.length_c   1.000
_cell.angle_alpha   90.00
_cell.angle_beta   90.00
_cell.angle_gamma   90.00
#
_symmetry.space_group_name_H-M   'P 1'
#
loop_
_entity.id
_entity.type
_entity.pdbx_description
1 polymer ?
#
loop_
_entity_poly.entity_id
_entity_poly.type
_entity_poly.pdbx_seq_one_letter_code
_entity_poly.pdbx_strand_id
1 'polypeptide(L)'
;GSNKARQAERFQELRRCCDSIGFGVLQTAPNGLEQITPRTREREPVCWEDSVKVIVGLLTQHQPRVIFFPHELDWNSTHVGTHFLVTDALRSLPAAFRCYTVETEFWGQMATPNLMVELAPQQVADLITALTCHVGEVRRNPYHLSLPAWLIDNVRRGAELVGGQGGAAP
;
A
#
# COMPACT_ATOMS: atom_id res chain seq x y z
N GLY A 1 -5.09 -14.72 0.60
CA GLY A 1 -5.61 -15.07 1.89
C GLY A 1 -4.56 -15.57 2.85
N SER A 2 -4.41 -14.86 3.95
CA SER A 2 -3.50 -15.27 5.02
C SER A 2 -4.05 -16.51 5.71
N ASN A 3 -3.18 -17.45 6.06
CA ASN A 3 -3.54 -18.55 6.95
C ASN A 3 -4.13 -17.96 8.24
N LYS A 4 -5.40 -18.23 8.53
CA LYS A 4 -6.13 -17.69 9.71
C LYS A 4 -5.41 -17.98 11.03
N ALA A 5 -4.74 -19.14 11.15
CA ALA A 5 -3.95 -19.50 12.33
C ALA A 5 -2.77 -18.54 12.60
N ARG A 6 -2.31 -17.80 11.61
CA ARG A 6 -1.18 -16.85 11.72
C ARG A 6 -1.60 -15.39 11.74
N GLN A 7 -2.89 -15.07 11.67
CA GLN A 7 -3.35 -13.68 11.60
C GLN A 7 -2.94 -12.87 12.83
N ALA A 8 -3.10 -13.43 14.03
CA ALA A 8 -2.74 -12.73 15.26
C ALA A 8 -1.22 -12.42 15.32
N GLU A 9 -0.38 -13.40 14.97
CA GLU A 9 1.07 -13.22 14.90
C GLU A 9 1.44 -12.13 13.88
N ARG A 10 0.88 -12.19 12.68
CA ARG A 10 1.11 -11.21 11.61
C ARG A 10 0.65 -9.80 12.00
N PHE A 11 -0.45 -9.70 12.73
CA PHE A 11 -0.92 -8.41 13.22
C PHE A 11 0.05 -7.81 14.24
N GLN A 12 0.63 -8.62 15.12
CA GLN A 12 1.67 -8.17 16.05
C GLN A 12 2.97 -7.77 15.32
N GLU A 13 3.35 -8.50 14.28
CA GLU A 13 4.47 -8.13 13.41
C GLU A 13 4.23 -6.77 12.74
N LEU A 14 3.04 -6.55 12.17
CA LEU A 14 2.63 -5.28 11.59
C LEU A 14 2.69 -4.13 12.60
N ARG A 15 2.16 -4.33 13.81
CA ARG A 15 2.20 -3.30 14.85
C ARG A 15 3.63 -2.91 15.19
N ARG A 16 4.51 -3.88 15.44
CA ARG A 16 5.93 -3.61 15.71
C ARG A 16 6.61 -2.86 14.56
N CYS A 17 6.32 -3.25 13.32
CA CYS A 17 6.81 -2.56 12.14
C CYS A 17 6.36 -1.09 12.15
N CYS A 18 5.07 -0.83 12.29
CA CYS A 18 4.51 0.51 12.29
C CYS A 18 5.04 1.35 13.46
N ASP A 19 5.10 0.78 14.68
CA ASP A 19 5.62 1.46 15.86
C ASP A 19 7.09 1.90 15.65
N SER A 20 7.90 1.07 14.96
CA SER A 20 9.33 1.38 14.73
C SER A 20 9.56 2.57 13.80
N ILE A 21 8.60 2.90 12.96
CA ILE A 21 8.66 4.05 12.03
C ILE A 21 7.63 5.14 12.36
N GLY A 22 7.00 5.07 13.53
CA GLY A 22 6.07 6.09 14.01
C GLY A 22 4.70 6.08 13.34
N PHE A 23 4.26 4.95 12.79
CA PHE A 23 2.95 4.81 12.16
C PHE A 23 1.92 4.24 13.13
N GLY A 24 0.71 4.82 13.15
CA GLY A 24 -0.45 4.22 13.79
C GLY A 24 -1.07 3.11 12.93
N VAL A 25 -1.69 2.13 13.57
CA VAL A 25 -2.43 1.06 12.88
C VAL A 25 -3.91 1.19 13.16
N LEU A 26 -4.70 1.32 12.10
CA LEU A 26 -6.16 1.24 12.14
C LEU A 26 -6.59 -0.12 11.59
N GLN A 27 -7.30 -0.88 12.40
CA GLN A 27 -7.83 -2.16 11.98
C GLN A 27 -9.25 -1.98 11.43
N THR A 28 -9.45 -2.35 10.16
CA THR A 28 -10.72 -2.17 9.45
C THR A 28 -11.85 -3.10 9.96
N ALA A 29 -11.48 -4.27 10.50
CA ALA A 29 -12.38 -5.25 11.10
C ALA A 29 -11.55 -6.20 11.99
N PRO A 30 -12.14 -7.04 12.88
CA PRO A 30 -11.40 -7.93 13.77
C PRO A 30 -10.35 -8.80 13.07
N ASN A 31 -10.58 -9.16 11.81
CA ASN A 31 -9.65 -9.94 10.97
C ASN A 31 -9.17 -9.16 9.73
N GLY A 32 -9.40 -7.85 9.66
CA GLY A 32 -9.23 -7.04 8.45
C GLY A 32 -10.34 -7.31 7.43
N LEU A 33 -10.31 -6.60 6.30
CA LEU A 33 -11.19 -6.88 5.18
C LEU A 33 -10.64 -8.07 4.39
N GLU A 34 -11.52 -9.02 4.07
CA GLU A 34 -11.16 -10.23 3.33
C GLU A 34 -11.56 -10.11 1.85
N GLN A 35 -10.87 -10.86 1.00
CA GLN A 35 -11.17 -11.01 -0.44
C GLN A 35 -11.29 -9.69 -1.22
N ILE A 36 -10.47 -8.71 -0.89
CA ILE A 36 -10.43 -7.44 -1.61
C ILE A 36 -9.70 -7.65 -2.93
N THR A 37 -10.46 -8.02 -3.97
CA THR A 37 -9.96 -8.32 -5.31
C THR A 37 -10.89 -7.76 -6.39
N PRO A 38 -10.41 -7.54 -7.64
CA PRO A 38 -11.28 -7.16 -8.77
C PRO A 38 -12.42 -8.14 -9.01
N ARG A 39 -12.15 -9.44 -8.82
CA ARG A 39 -13.16 -10.48 -8.98
C ARG A 39 -14.32 -10.33 -7.98
N THR A 40 -14.02 -10.03 -6.72
CA THR A 40 -15.03 -9.80 -5.69
C THR A 40 -15.86 -8.57 -6.03
N ARG A 41 -15.21 -7.51 -6.49
CA ARG A 41 -15.90 -6.28 -6.94
C ARG A 41 -16.94 -6.56 -8.03
N GLU A 42 -16.63 -7.45 -8.97
CA GLU A 42 -17.52 -7.79 -10.09
C GLU A 42 -18.62 -8.78 -9.70
N ARG A 43 -18.30 -9.79 -8.88
CA ARG A 43 -19.17 -10.94 -8.65
C ARG A 43 -19.93 -10.89 -7.33
N GLU A 44 -19.49 -10.10 -6.38
CA GLU A 44 -20.05 -10.02 -5.04
C GLU A 44 -20.31 -8.55 -4.62
N PRO A 45 -21.15 -7.80 -5.39
CA PRO A 45 -21.31 -6.36 -5.22
C PRO A 45 -21.76 -5.96 -3.80
N VAL A 46 -22.59 -6.75 -3.14
CA VAL A 46 -23.07 -6.47 -1.78
C VAL A 46 -21.91 -6.52 -0.78
N CYS A 47 -21.10 -7.58 -0.81
CA CYS A 47 -19.91 -7.70 0.05
C CYS A 47 -18.88 -6.60 -0.24
N TRP A 48 -18.76 -6.23 -1.52
CA TRP A 48 -17.88 -5.13 -1.94
C TRP A 48 -18.36 -3.79 -1.38
N GLU A 49 -19.64 -3.46 -1.51
CA GLU A 49 -20.22 -2.23 -0.97
C GLU A 49 -20.04 -2.12 0.55
N ASP A 50 -20.18 -3.21 1.28
CA ASP A 50 -19.94 -3.21 2.72
C ASP A 50 -18.47 -2.89 3.05
N SER A 51 -17.53 -3.41 2.28
CA SER A 51 -16.12 -3.06 2.39
C SER A 51 -15.86 -1.58 2.05
N VAL A 52 -16.51 -1.06 1.02
CA VAL A 52 -16.46 0.38 0.64
C VAL A 52 -16.96 1.25 1.80
N LYS A 53 -18.09 0.90 2.44
CA LYS A 53 -18.63 1.65 3.59
C LYS A 53 -17.64 1.74 4.76
N VAL A 54 -16.88 0.67 5.02
CA VAL A 54 -15.83 0.68 6.04
C VAL A 54 -14.78 1.74 5.72
N ILE A 55 -14.28 1.79 4.49
CA ILE A 55 -13.28 2.79 4.08
C ILE A 55 -13.87 4.20 4.10
N VAL A 56 -15.11 4.39 3.61
CA VAL A 56 -15.83 5.68 3.70
C VAL A 56 -15.91 6.16 5.15
N GLY A 57 -16.25 5.27 6.09
CA GLY A 57 -16.30 5.57 7.51
C GLY A 57 -14.95 6.05 8.06
N LEU A 58 -13.87 5.35 7.73
CA LEU A 58 -12.51 5.73 8.14
C LEU A 58 -12.09 7.08 7.54
N LEU A 59 -12.33 7.31 6.26
CA LEU A 59 -12.00 8.56 5.59
C LEU A 59 -12.79 9.74 6.17
N THR A 60 -14.07 9.52 6.47
CA THR A 60 -14.93 10.53 7.11
C THR A 60 -14.46 10.86 8.52
N GLN A 61 -14.09 9.86 9.30
CA GLN A 61 -13.65 10.01 10.68
C GLN A 61 -12.30 10.72 10.79
N HIS A 62 -11.33 10.32 9.94
CA HIS A 62 -9.93 10.76 10.06
C HIS A 62 -9.58 11.95 9.16
N GLN A 63 -10.37 12.20 8.12
CA GLN A 63 -10.18 13.31 7.17
C GLN A 63 -8.71 13.49 6.71
N PRO A 64 -8.07 12.44 6.17
CA PRO A 64 -6.68 12.52 5.77
C PRO A 64 -6.48 13.56 4.68
N ARG A 65 -5.36 14.29 4.73
CA ARG A 65 -4.98 15.23 3.67
C ARG A 65 -4.39 14.53 2.46
N VAL A 66 -3.77 13.38 2.67
CA VAL A 66 -3.14 12.55 1.62
C VAL A 66 -3.44 11.09 1.89
N ILE A 67 -3.73 10.32 0.85
CA ILE A 67 -3.93 8.87 0.89
C ILE A 67 -2.95 8.22 -0.07
N PHE A 68 -2.20 7.23 0.41
CA PHE A 68 -1.31 6.42 -0.40
C PHE A 68 -1.93 5.03 -0.58
N PHE A 69 -1.96 4.52 -1.81
CA PHE A 69 -2.51 3.20 -2.13
C PHE A 69 -1.91 2.66 -3.43
N PRO A 70 -2.00 1.34 -3.69
CA PRO A 70 -1.46 0.73 -4.90
C PRO A 70 -2.12 1.28 -6.17
N HIS A 71 -1.37 1.33 -7.28
CA HIS A 71 -1.92 1.65 -8.60
C HIS A 71 -2.69 0.47 -9.21
N GLU A 72 -3.53 0.75 -10.20
CA GLU A 72 -4.45 -0.25 -10.80
C GLU A 72 -3.78 -1.34 -11.64
N LEU A 73 -2.56 -1.11 -12.11
CA LEU A 73 -1.80 -2.04 -12.97
C LEU A 73 -0.79 -2.89 -12.18
N ASP A 74 -0.93 -2.98 -10.85
CA ASP A 74 -0.11 -3.89 -10.06
C ASP A 74 -0.38 -5.36 -10.41
N TRP A 75 0.60 -6.23 -10.21
CA TRP A 75 0.48 -7.66 -10.54
C TRP A 75 -0.28 -8.46 -9.47
N ASN A 76 -0.43 -7.93 -8.28
CA ASN A 76 -1.12 -8.60 -7.19
C ASN A 76 -2.60 -8.21 -7.17
N SER A 77 -3.48 -9.19 -7.30
CA SER A 77 -4.93 -8.98 -7.33
C SER A 77 -5.48 -8.29 -6.07
N THR A 78 -4.85 -8.47 -4.90
CA THR A 78 -5.25 -7.77 -3.68
C THR A 78 -4.83 -6.30 -3.72
N HIS A 79 -3.68 -5.97 -4.30
CA HIS A 79 -3.26 -4.58 -4.50
C HIS A 79 -4.22 -3.86 -5.46
N VAL A 80 -4.51 -4.47 -6.61
CA VAL A 80 -5.50 -3.94 -7.57
C VAL A 80 -6.88 -3.80 -6.93
N GLY A 81 -7.30 -4.79 -6.13
CA GLY A 81 -8.53 -4.71 -5.34
C GLY A 81 -8.51 -3.54 -4.36
N THR A 82 -7.39 -3.30 -3.67
CA THR A 82 -7.24 -2.15 -2.76
C THR A 82 -7.33 -0.82 -3.51
N HIS A 83 -6.75 -0.73 -4.71
CA HIS A 83 -6.91 0.44 -5.58
C HIS A 83 -8.39 0.74 -5.83
N PHE A 84 -9.15 -0.24 -6.29
CA PHE A 84 -10.57 -0.06 -6.56
C PHE A 84 -11.39 0.22 -5.30
N LEU A 85 -11.08 -0.41 -4.18
CA LEU A 85 -11.76 -0.17 -2.93
C LEU A 85 -11.63 1.29 -2.46
N VAL A 86 -10.40 1.83 -2.52
CA VAL A 86 -10.13 3.23 -2.15
C VAL A 86 -10.81 4.19 -3.13
N THR A 87 -10.71 3.95 -4.44
CA THR A 87 -11.31 4.81 -5.45
C THR A 87 -12.84 4.79 -5.41
N ASP A 88 -13.47 3.64 -5.18
CA ASP A 88 -14.92 3.54 -5.02
C ASP A 88 -15.38 4.23 -3.72
N ALA A 89 -14.62 4.11 -2.63
CA ALA A 89 -14.89 4.84 -1.39
C ALA A 89 -14.80 6.37 -1.58
N LEU A 90 -13.78 6.85 -2.26
CA LEU A 90 -13.61 8.28 -2.57
C LEU A 90 -14.77 8.82 -3.44
N ARG A 91 -15.26 8.05 -4.41
CA ARG A 91 -16.42 8.41 -5.23
C ARG A 91 -17.72 8.48 -4.43
N SER A 92 -17.82 7.73 -3.35
CA SER A 92 -19.00 7.68 -2.47
C SER A 92 -19.02 8.81 -1.42
N LEU A 93 -17.92 9.56 -1.27
CA LEU A 93 -17.84 10.66 -0.32
C LEU A 93 -18.49 11.93 -0.87
N PRO A 94 -18.98 12.84 0.01
CA PRO A 94 -19.54 14.12 -0.42
C PRO A 94 -18.53 14.94 -1.23
N ALA A 95 -19.03 15.71 -2.20
CA ALA A 95 -18.20 16.57 -3.04
C ALA A 95 -17.36 17.61 -2.26
N ALA A 96 -17.67 17.86 -0.99
CA ALA A 96 -16.89 18.72 -0.10
C ALA A 96 -15.64 18.03 0.46
N PHE A 97 -15.56 16.70 0.45
CA PHE A 97 -14.37 15.97 0.91
C PHE A 97 -13.18 16.28 -0.02
N ARG A 98 -12.05 16.57 0.57
CA ARG A 98 -10.81 16.90 -0.16
C ARG A 98 -9.64 16.15 0.42
N CYS A 99 -8.94 15.40 -0.43
CA CYS A 99 -7.65 14.81 -0.13
C CYS A 99 -6.81 14.69 -1.41
N TYR A 100 -5.52 14.64 -1.26
CA TYR A 100 -4.62 14.23 -2.33
C TYR A 100 -4.54 12.71 -2.36
N THR A 101 -4.48 12.14 -3.56
CA THR A 101 -4.26 10.72 -3.79
C THR A 101 -2.90 10.51 -4.40
N VAL A 102 -2.15 9.56 -3.84
CA VAL A 102 -0.83 9.16 -4.33
C VAL A 102 -0.87 7.67 -4.59
N GLU A 103 -0.83 7.29 -5.84
CA GLU A 103 -0.66 5.90 -6.23
C GLU A 103 0.80 5.50 -6.10
N THR A 104 1.03 4.30 -5.56
CA THR A 104 2.37 3.80 -5.26
C THR A 104 2.65 2.50 -5.99
N GLU A 105 3.91 2.32 -6.38
CA GLU A 105 4.40 1.03 -6.86
C GLU A 105 4.55 0.05 -5.71
N PHE A 106 4.15 -1.20 -5.95
CA PHE A 106 4.44 -2.35 -5.10
C PHE A 106 5.14 -3.43 -5.93
N TRP A 107 4.40 -4.35 -6.56
CA TRP A 107 4.99 -5.37 -7.42
C TRP A 107 4.99 -4.98 -8.90
N GLY A 108 3.96 -4.27 -9.35
CA GLY A 108 3.87 -3.74 -10.70
C GLY A 108 4.49 -2.35 -10.80
N GLN A 109 5.16 -2.09 -11.91
CA GLN A 109 5.75 -0.77 -12.21
C GLN A 109 4.68 0.18 -12.74
N MET A 110 4.80 1.45 -12.40
CA MET A 110 4.01 2.51 -13.04
C MET A 110 4.61 2.86 -14.40
N ALA A 111 3.76 2.92 -15.42
CA ALA A 111 4.18 3.31 -16.76
C ALA A 111 4.48 4.82 -16.85
N THR A 112 3.80 5.63 -16.04
CA THR A 112 3.88 7.10 -16.07
C THR A 112 4.01 7.68 -14.66
N PRO A 113 5.09 7.38 -13.92
CA PRO A 113 5.33 8.00 -12.63
C PRO A 113 5.51 9.52 -12.81
N ASN A 114 4.97 10.31 -11.90
CA ASN A 114 5.04 11.78 -11.93
C ASN A 114 5.46 12.41 -10.59
N LEU A 115 5.75 11.58 -9.61
CA LEU A 115 6.27 11.98 -8.31
C LEU A 115 7.42 11.06 -7.91
N MET A 116 8.53 11.64 -7.51
CA MET A 116 9.67 10.96 -6.91
C MET A 116 9.96 11.60 -5.57
N VAL A 117 10.21 10.77 -4.56
CA VAL A 117 10.52 11.22 -3.20
C VAL A 117 11.93 10.79 -2.86
N GLU A 118 12.80 11.77 -2.58
CA GLU A 118 14.14 11.51 -2.08
C GLU A 118 14.08 11.06 -0.62
N LEU A 119 14.81 10.00 -0.30
CA LEU A 119 14.97 9.50 1.06
C LEU A 119 16.43 9.60 1.50
N ALA A 120 16.66 10.13 2.69
CA ALA A 120 17.99 10.10 3.30
C ALA A 120 18.41 8.64 3.61
N PRO A 121 19.72 8.33 3.60
CA PRO A 121 20.21 6.98 3.90
C PRO A 121 19.67 6.40 5.22
N GLN A 122 19.52 7.22 6.25
CA GLN A 122 18.96 6.80 7.53
C GLN A 122 17.49 6.39 7.41
N GLN A 123 16.67 7.11 6.63
CA GLN A 123 15.28 6.77 6.40
C GLN A 123 15.14 5.42 5.68
N VAL A 124 16.02 5.15 4.70
CA VAL A 124 16.07 3.84 4.02
C VAL A 124 16.44 2.73 5.01
N ALA A 125 17.43 2.97 5.88
CA ALA A 125 17.84 2.02 6.91
C ALA A 125 16.71 1.73 7.91
N ASP A 126 15.96 2.75 8.31
CA ASP A 126 14.81 2.62 9.21
C ASP A 126 13.69 1.80 8.56
N LEU A 127 13.39 2.03 7.28
CA LEU A 127 12.39 1.26 6.53
C LEU A 127 12.79 -0.21 6.37
N ILE A 128 14.06 -0.50 6.07
CA ILE A 128 14.59 -1.87 5.99
C ILE A 128 14.49 -2.54 7.37
N THR A 129 14.85 -1.83 8.43
CA THR A 129 14.74 -2.33 9.80
C THR A 129 13.29 -2.66 10.17
N ALA A 130 12.36 -1.76 9.85
CA ALA A 130 10.93 -1.99 10.05
C ALA A 130 10.43 -3.24 9.31
N LEU A 131 10.89 -3.44 8.07
CA LEU A 131 10.56 -4.63 7.27
C LEU A 131 10.98 -5.93 7.98
N THR A 132 12.10 -5.94 8.71
CA THR A 132 12.55 -7.12 9.46
C THR A 132 11.60 -7.53 10.60
N CYS A 133 10.71 -6.65 11.05
CA CYS A 133 9.68 -6.97 12.03
C CYS A 133 8.69 -8.03 11.55
N HIS A 134 8.56 -8.19 10.22
CA HIS A 134 7.76 -9.25 9.59
C HIS A 134 8.51 -10.58 9.57
N VAL A 135 8.81 -11.11 10.75
CA VAL A 135 9.68 -12.29 10.96
C VAL A 135 9.22 -13.50 10.16
N GLY A 136 7.91 -13.77 10.11
CA GLY A 136 7.37 -14.88 9.35
C GLY A 136 7.55 -14.76 7.85
N GLU A 137 7.53 -13.54 7.30
CA GLU A 137 7.78 -13.29 5.89
C GLU A 137 9.27 -13.34 5.56
N VAL A 138 10.11 -12.73 6.40
CA VAL A 138 11.58 -12.73 6.23
C VAL A 138 12.16 -14.15 6.30
N ARG A 139 11.63 -15.00 7.16
CA ARG A 139 12.04 -16.43 7.22
C ARG A 139 11.67 -17.22 5.96
N ARG A 140 10.55 -16.88 5.33
CA ARG A 140 10.10 -17.55 4.11
C ARG A 140 10.85 -17.04 2.88
N ASN A 141 11.06 -15.74 2.80
CA ASN A 141 11.79 -15.06 1.74
C ASN A 141 12.59 -13.90 2.36
N PRO A 142 13.85 -13.72 2.03
CA PRO A 142 14.69 -12.67 2.61
C PRO A 142 14.31 -11.29 2.04
N TYR A 143 13.09 -10.84 2.27
CA TYR A 143 12.55 -9.59 1.72
C TYR A 143 13.35 -8.35 2.13
N HIS A 144 13.96 -8.35 3.31
CA HIS A 144 14.84 -7.29 3.77
C HIS A 144 16.11 -7.12 2.91
N LEU A 145 16.45 -8.14 2.10
CA LEU A 145 17.56 -8.10 1.13
C LEU A 145 17.05 -7.90 -0.30
N SER A 146 15.98 -8.64 -0.69
CA SER A 146 15.50 -8.65 -2.08
C SER A 146 14.65 -7.44 -2.44
N LEU A 147 13.79 -6.93 -1.53
CA LEU A 147 12.97 -5.77 -1.82
C LEU A 147 13.76 -4.48 -2.03
N PRO A 148 14.81 -4.16 -1.24
CA PRO A 148 15.63 -3.00 -1.54
C PRO A 148 16.23 -3.02 -2.94
N ALA A 149 16.72 -4.17 -3.40
CA ALA A 149 17.26 -4.31 -4.75
C ALA A 149 16.19 -4.10 -5.84
N TRP A 150 15.00 -4.66 -5.64
CA TRP A 150 13.86 -4.45 -6.52
C TRP A 150 13.42 -2.98 -6.59
N LEU A 151 13.29 -2.33 -5.43
CA LEU A 151 12.91 -0.92 -5.35
C LEU A 151 13.95 0.01 -5.96
N ILE A 152 15.25 -0.27 -5.80
CA ILE A 152 16.32 0.48 -6.45
C ILE A 152 16.18 0.42 -7.98
N ASP A 153 15.85 -0.74 -8.55
CA ASP A 153 15.64 -0.86 -10.00
C ASP A 153 14.37 -0.10 -10.45
N ASN A 154 13.29 -0.14 -9.69
CA ASN A 154 12.08 0.65 -9.96
C ASN A 154 12.36 2.16 -9.92
N VAL A 155 13.09 2.63 -8.90
CA VAL A 155 13.47 4.04 -8.78
C VAL A 155 14.34 4.48 -9.95
N ARG A 156 15.34 3.66 -10.37
CA ARG A 156 16.17 3.95 -11.53
C ARG A 156 15.32 4.13 -12.80
N ARG A 157 14.40 3.23 -13.06
CA ARG A 157 13.50 3.32 -14.22
C ARG A 157 12.54 4.49 -14.13
N GLY A 158 12.00 4.76 -12.94
CA GLY A 158 11.17 5.92 -12.69
C GLY A 158 11.92 7.23 -12.93
N ALA A 159 13.18 7.32 -12.52
CA ALA A 159 14.03 8.48 -12.76
C ALA A 159 14.24 8.73 -14.26
N GLU A 160 14.46 7.67 -15.06
CA GLU A 160 14.57 7.80 -16.52
C GLU A 160 13.27 8.32 -17.17
N LEU A 161 12.11 7.93 -16.64
CA LEU A 161 10.82 8.39 -17.16
C LEU A 161 10.50 9.84 -16.77
N VAL A 162 10.85 10.26 -15.55
CA VAL A 162 10.61 11.62 -15.04
C VAL A 162 11.66 12.61 -15.54
N GLY A 163 12.95 12.23 -15.49
CA GLY A 163 14.07 13.10 -15.82
C GLY A 163 14.62 12.99 -17.24
N GLY A 164 14.13 12.01 -18.01
CA GLY A 164 14.66 11.68 -19.33
C GLY A 164 15.94 10.84 -19.28
N GLN A 165 16.23 10.15 -20.38
CA GLN A 165 17.38 9.27 -20.50
C GLN A 165 18.69 10.07 -20.44
N GLY A 166 19.56 9.75 -19.50
CA GLY A 166 20.83 10.44 -19.28
C GLY A 166 20.73 11.75 -18.46
N GLY A 167 19.55 12.11 -17.97
CA GLY A 167 19.38 13.17 -17.00
C GLY A 167 19.83 12.76 -15.61
N ALA A 168 20.36 13.70 -14.81
CA ALA A 168 20.47 13.48 -13.38
C ALA A 168 19.06 13.31 -12.80
N ALA A 169 18.90 12.37 -11.87
CA ALA A 169 17.64 12.30 -11.11
C ALA A 169 17.41 13.64 -10.41
N PRO A 170 16.20 14.20 -10.45
CA PRO A 170 15.90 15.46 -9.78
C PRO A 170 16.09 15.37 -8.28
#